data_59006b7b4061855219d83d8743d6d6f5
#
_entry.id   59006b7b4061855219d83d8743d6d6f5
#
_cell.length_a   1.000
_cell.length_b   1.000
_cell.length_c   1.000
_cell.angle_alpha   90.00
_cell.angle_beta   90.00
_cell.angle_gamma   90.00
#
_symmetry.space_group_name_H-M   'P 1'
#
loop_
_entity.id
_entity.type
_entity.pdbx_description
1 polymer ?
#
loop_
_entity_poly.entity_id
_entity_poly.type
_entity_poly.pdbx_seq_one_letter_code
_entity_poly.pdbx_strand_id
1 'polypeptide(L)'
;MKHTAINDPILKKFSRRMISVTVVVSLWTCFLLLLPLALLTLPIVDLSTRSKLSRTRFYLFLVAFLSFEFGGLLRALVLKKLQLARIISSETYLRMNFELQCWWASGIFDTLLSLYNAEIVVTGLETTEGQGPAIVISRHVSSADSLIPTKFISKRQKRPLRFIMKRELLWDPCLDIVGHRLPNVFVDRKDRDDAISQIQALTHNLSSDEGIVLFPEGTRFTSKRQSSIRESLARKGETEALHYAEGLHHTLPPRPAGFTALLRSVPNCDLMLCAHSGLEVVHDISALLSGELVGKKISIHFWRIPAKDIPIEDEAQKVWLNEIWSSMDLKVGELSTPS
;
A
#
# COMPACT_ATOMS: atom_id res chain seq x y z
N MET A 1 -8.81 27.73 -2.86
CA MET A 1 -8.22 27.08 -4.02
C MET A 1 -8.81 25.67 -4.10
N LYS A 2 -9.40 25.29 -5.23
CA LYS A 2 -10.02 23.98 -5.42
C LYS A 2 -8.89 22.93 -5.48
N HIS A 3 -8.84 22.01 -4.51
CA HIS A 3 -7.95 20.85 -4.56
C HIS A 3 -8.23 20.10 -5.86
N THR A 4 -7.25 19.96 -6.70
CA THR A 4 -7.29 19.15 -7.93
C THR A 4 -7.10 17.66 -7.63
N ALA A 5 -7.88 17.14 -6.67
CA ALA A 5 -8.18 15.72 -6.70
C ALA A 5 -8.84 15.43 -8.06
N ILE A 6 -8.53 14.31 -8.70
CA ILE A 6 -9.19 13.90 -9.94
C ILE A 6 -10.69 14.05 -9.73
N ASN A 7 -11.25 15.16 -10.16
CA ASN A 7 -12.67 15.42 -10.12
C ASN A 7 -13.31 14.73 -11.33
N ASP A 8 -13.53 13.42 -11.20
CA ASP A 8 -14.46 12.77 -12.11
C ASP A 8 -15.78 13.56 -12.09
N PRO A 9 -16.41 13.81 -13.25
CA PRO A 9 -17.73 14.37 -13.30
C PRO A 9 -18.66 13.65 -12.32
N ILE A 10 -19.52 14.37 -11.62
CA ILE A 10 -20.39 13.84 -10.56
C ILE A 10 -21.13 12.57 -11.06
N LEU A 11 -21.63 12.60 -12.28
CA LEU A 11 -22.36 11.47 -12.88
C LEU A 11 -21.44 10.23 -13.05
N LYS A 12 -20.19 10.41 -13.51
CA LYS A 12 -19.21 9.33 -13.67
C LYS A 12 -18.83 8.72 -12.32
N LYS A 13 -18.61 9.56 -11.33
CA LYS A 13 -18.31 9.13 -9.95
C LYS A 13 -19.48 8.34 -9.36
N PHE A 14 -20.71 8.83 -9.55
CA PHE A 14 -21.92 8.15 -9.09
C PHE A 14 -22.11 6.79 -9.77
N SER A 15 -22.03 6.73 -11.10
CA SER A 15 -22.18 5.49 -11.87
C SER A 15 -21.12 4.45 -11.46
N ARG A 16 -19.84 4.86 -11.33
CA ARG A 16 -18.79 3.96 -10.87
C ARG A 16 -19.10 3.37 -9.49
N ARG A 17 -19.52 4.20 -8.52
CA ARG A 17 -19.88 3.76 -7.17
C ARG A 17 -21.06 2.81 -7.16
N MET A 18 -22.11 3.13 -7.92
CA MET A 18 -23.28 2.25 -8.02
C MET A 18 -22.88 0.89 -8.57
N ILE A 19 -22.10 0.84 -9.64
CA ILE A 19 -21.63 -0.42 -10.23
C ILE A 19 -20.74 -1.18 -9.24
N SER A 20 -19.70 -0.56 -8.70
CA SER A 20 -18.73 -1.24 -7.85
C SER A 20 -19.35 -1.75 -6.54
N VAL A 21 -20.21 -0.96 -5.89
CA VAL A 21 -20.96 -1.40 -4.69
C VAL A 21 -21.87 -2.57 -5.00
N THR A 22 -22.66 -2.49 -6.10
CA THR A 22 -23.56 -3.59 -6.50
C THR A 22 -22.77 -4.86 -6.78
N VAL A 23 -21.64 -4.78 -7.50
CA VAL A 23 -20.77 -5.93 -7.78
C VAL A 23 -20.24 -6.55 -6.48
N VAL A 24 -19.70 -5.74 -5.58
CA VAL A 24 -19.15 -6.24 -4.30
C VAL A 24 -20.22 -6.91 -3.45
N VAL A 25 -21.41 -6.29 -3.31
CA VAL A 25 -22.51 -6.86 -2.53
C VAL A 25 -23.02 -8.17 -3.16
N SER A 26 -23.17 -8.21 -4.50
CA SER A 26 -23.59 -9.42 -5.21
C SER A 26 -22.56 -10.56 -5.07
N LEU A 27 -21.29 -10.25 -5.24
CA LEU A 27 -20.21 -11.23 -5.05
C LEU A 27 -20.17 -11.73 -3.58
N TRP A 28 -20.24 -10.83 -2.62
CA TRP A 28 -20.26 -11.19 -1.19
C TRP A 28 -21.41 -12.15 -0.88
N THR A 29 -22.64 -11.82 -1.34
CA THR A 29 -23.80 -12.68 -1.13
C THR A 29 -23.62 -14.04 -1.81
N CYS A 30 -23.15 -14.06 -3.06
CA CYS A 30 -22.91 -15.30 -3.82
C CYS A 30 -21.88 -16.20 -3.11
N PHE A 31 -20.72 -15.62 -2.71
CA PHE A 31 -19.68 -16.39 -2.03
C PHE A 31 -20.14 -16.90 -0.65
N LEU A 32 -20.95 -16.13 0.08
CA LEU A 32 -21.52 -16.62 1.36
C LEU A 32 -22.52 -17.74 1.14
N LEU A 33 -23.39 -17.65 0.16
CA LEU A 33 -24.37 -18.73 -0.13
C LEU A 33 -23.68 -20.02 -0.58
N LEU A 34 -22.59 -19.90 -1.33
CA LEU A 34 -21.80 -21.05 -1.80
C LEU A 34 -20.82 -21.58 -0.75
N LEU A 35 -20.64 -20.91 0.39
CA LEU A 35 -19.66 -21.27 1.41
C LEU A 35 -19.84 -22.73 1.93
N PRO A 36 -21.05 -23.22 2.26
CA PRO A 36 -21.20 -24.62 2.72
C PRO A 36 -20.75 -25.63 1.66
N LEU A 37 -21.11 -25.40 0.40
CA LEU A 37 -20.70 -26.25 -0.72
C LEU A 37 -19.20 -26.21 -0.95
N ALA A 38 -18.60 -25.01 -0.90
CA ALA A 38 -17.16 -24.84 -1.05
C ALA A 38 -16.36 -25.54 0.06
N LEU A 39 -16.84 -25.48 1.33
CA LEU A 39 -16.20 -26.16 2.44
C LEU A 39 -16.30 -27.70 2.36
N LEU A 40 -17.31 -28.23 1.65
CA LEU A 40 -17.42 -29.67 1.42
C LEU A 40 -16.55 -30.14 0.25
N THR A 41 -16.43 -29.34 -0.80
CA THR A 41 -15.82 -29.77 -2.07
C THR A 41 -14.34 -29.37 -2.20
N LEU A 42 -13.97 -28.13 -1.89
CA LEU A 42 -12.61 -27.62 -2.10
C LEU A 42 -11.54 -28.37 -1.28
N PRO A 43 -11.76 -28.74 -0.02
CA PRO A 43 -10.77 -29.54 0.73
C PRO A 43 -10.51 -30.89 0.10
N ILE A 44 -11.53 -31.54 -0.47
CA ILE A 44 -11.37 -32.83 -1.17
C ILE A 44 -10.51 -32.66 -2.41
N VAL A 45 -10.78 -31.62 -3.21
CA VAL A 45 -9.98 -31.28 -4.38
C VAL A 45 -8.55 -30.93 -3.99
N ASP A 46 -8.36 -30.15 -2.93
CA ASP A 46 -7.05 -29.76 -2.45
C ASP A 46 -6.22 -30.95 -1.95
N LEU A 47 -6.85 -31.88 -1.24
CA LEU A 47 -6.23 -33.12 -0.76
C LEU A 47 -5.83 -34.03 -1.96
N SER A 48 -6.71 -34.18 -2.96
CA SER A 48 -6.44 -34.98 -4.15
C SER A 48 -5.29 -34.42 -5.00
N THR A 49 -5.13 -33.09 -5.02
CA THR A 49 -4.08 -32.39 -5.76
C THR A 49 -2.84 -32.05 -4.91
N ARG A 50 -2.83 -32.40 -3.63
CA ARG A 50 -1.75 -32.08 -2.66
C ARG A 50 -1.39 -30.59 -2.61
N SER A 51 -2.38 -29.71 -2.74
CA SER A 51 -2.19 -28.26 -2.89
C SER A 51 -2.13 -27.47 -1.57
N LYS A 52 -1.85 -28.11 -0.43
CA LYS A 52 -1.77 -27.44 0.90
C LYS A 52 -3.04 -26.65 1.26
N LEU A 53 -4.21 -27.12 0.82
CA LEU A 53 -5.51 -26.44 0.98
C LEU A 53 -5.55 -25.04 0.36
N SER A 54 -4.78 -24.76 -0.70
CA SER A 54 -4.63 -23.44 -1.25
C SER A 54 -5.93 -22.87 -1.86
N ARG A 55 -6.74 -23.70 -2.53
CA ARG A 55 -8.05 -23.28 -3.08
C ARG A 55 -9.04 -22.97 -1.98
N THR A 56 -9.08 -23.83 -0.94
CA THR A 56 -9.90 -23.62 0.25
C THR A 56 -9.52 -22.33 0.97
N ARG A 57 -8.23 -22.10 1.20
CA ARG A 57 -7.70 -20.87 1.82
C ARG A 57 -8.01 -19.65 0.99
N PHE A 58 -7.84 -19.73 -0.32
CA PHE A 58 -8.15 -18.64 -1.24
C PHE A 58 -9.65 -18.28 -1.24
N TYR A 59 -10.52 -19.31 -1.26
CA TYR A 59 -11.96 -19.08 -1.16
C TYR A 59 -12.34 -18.38 0.14
N LEU A 60 -11.84 -18.86 1.28
CA LEU A 60 -12.05 -18.24 2.57
C LEU A 60 -11.51 -16.82 2.63
N PHE A 61 -10.35 -16.55 2.00
CA PHE A 61 -9.80 -15.22 1.90
C PHE A 61 -10.71 -14.29 1.08
N LEU A 62 -11.28 -14.76 -0.04
CA LEU A 62 -12.25 -13.97 -0.82
C LEU A 62 -13.51 -13.65 -0.02
N VAL A 63 -14.06 -14.62 0.71
CA VAL A 63 -15.22 -14.39 1.60
C VAL A 63 -14.87 -13.34 2.65
N ALA A 64 -13.72 -13.44 3.28
CA ALA A 64 -13.27 -12.49 4.29
C ALA A 64 -13.02 -11.11 3.69
N PHE A 65 -12.31 -11.01 2.57
CA PHE A 65 -12.07 -9.75 1.86
C PHE A 65 -13.38 -9.04 1.51
N LEU A 66 -14.32 -9.75 0.89
CA LEU A 66 -15.64 -9.19 0.55
C LEU A 66 -16.44 -8.81 1.81
N SER A 67 -16.25 -9.51 2.93
CA SER A 67 -16.87 -9.16 4.21
C SER A 67 -16.27 -7.88 4.81
N PHE A 68 -14.96 -7.64 4.65
CA PHE A 68 -14.34 -6.37 5.01
C PHE A 68 -14.83 -5.23 4.11
N GLU A 69 -14.98 -5.48 2.80
CA GLU A 69 -15.58 -4.50 1.86
C GLU A 69 -16.99 -4.13 2.29
N PHE A 70 -17.87 -5.12 2.45
CA PHE A 70 -19.26 -4.90 2.86
C PHE A 70 -19.36 -4.20 4.23
N GLY A 71 -18.61 -4.69 5.23
CA GLY A 71 -18.56 -4.08 6.56
C GLY A 71 -17.99 -2.67 6.56
N GLY A 72 -17.00 -2.39 5.70
CA GLY A 72 -16.44 -1.06 5.47
C GLY A 72 -17.46 -0.09 4.88
N LEU A 73 -18.19 -0.52 3.85
CA LEU A 73 -19.24 0.26 3.22
C LEU A 73 -20.38 0.60 4.19
N LEU A 74 -20.82 -0.39 5.00
CA LEU A 74 -21.86 -0.20 6.00
C LEU A 74 -21.43 0.83 7.06
N ARG A 75 -20.23 0.69 7.61
CA ARG A 75 -19.66 1.65 8.57
C ARG A 75 -19.48 3.03 7.96
N ALA A 76 -19.01 3.11 6.72
CA ALA A 76 -18.89 4.38 6.01
C ALA A 76 -20.24 5.06 5.82
N LEU A 77 -21.31 4.30 5.53
CA LEU A 77 -22.67 4.82 5.43
C LEU A 77 -23.17 5.37 6.77
N VAL A 78 -22.98 4.60 7.86
CA VAL A 78 -23.35 5.03 9.23
C VAL A 78 -22.62 6.31 9.60
N LEU A 79 -21.30 6.38 9.42
CA LEU A 79 -20.50 7.58 9.71
C LEU A 79 -21.01 8.80 8.95
N LYS A 80 -21.37 8.63 7.67
CA LYS A 80 -21.92 9.74 6.88
C LYS A 80 -23.29 10.22 7.41
N LYS A 81 -24.16 9.29 7.82
CA LYS A 81 -25.45 9.65 8.42
C LYS A 81 -25.26 10.40 9.76
N LEU A 82 -24.37 9.94 10.62
CA LEU A 82 -24.05 10.62 11.90
C LEU A 82 -23.52 12.04 11.68
N GLN A 83 -22.66 12.23 10.67
CA GLN A 83 -22.14 13.55 10.30
C GLN A 83 -23.27 14.47 9.78
N LEU A 84 -24.11 13.96 8.88
CA LEU A 84 -25.24 14.75 8.34
C LEU A 84 -26.25 15.14 9.42
N ALA A 85 -26.50 14.24 10.38
CA ALA A 85 -27.35 14.52 11.54
C ALA A 85 -26.66 15.42 12.60
N ARG A 86 -25.40 15.85 12.35
CA ARG A 86 -24.61 16.67 13.28
C ARG A 86 -24.39 16.03 14.66
N ILE A 87 -24.48 14.69 14.75
CA ILE A 87 -24.22 13.93 16.00
C ILE A 87 -22.71 13.88 16.28
N ILE A 88 -21.88 13.88 15.24
CA ILE A 88 -20.43 13.91 15.34
C ILE A 88 -19.86 15.15 14.64
N SER A 89 -18.77 15.70 15.19
CA SER A 89 -18.04 16.82 14.59
C SER A 89 -17.30 16.40 13.32
N SER A 90 -16.87 17.37 12.50
CA SER A 90 -16.06 17.09 11.29
C SER A 90 -14.71 16.45 11.66
N GLU A 91 -14.10 16.83 12.77
CA GLU A 91 -12.86 16.23 13.26
C GLU A 91 -13.08 14.78 13.67
N THR A 92 -14.11 14.51 14.47
CA THR A 92 -14.48 13.13 14.87
C THR A 92 -14.80 12.29 13.64
N TYR A 93 -15.50 12.85 12.65
CA TYR A 93 -15.77 12.15 11.38
C TYR A 93 -14.50 11.77 10.62
N LEU A 94 -13.53 12.68 10.53
CA LEU A 94 -12.25 12.42 9.89
C LEU A 94 -11.48 11.30 10.63
N ARG A 95 -11.37 11.40 11.96
CA ARG A 95 -10.73 10.39 12.78
C ARG A 95 -11.37 9.02 12.64
N MET A 96 -12.71 8.92 12.70
CA MET A 96 -13.42 7.65 12.56
C MET A 96 -13.28 7.05 11.17
N ASN A 97 -13.17 7.85 10.08
CA ASN A 97 -12.85 7.33 8.76
C ASN A 97 -11.41 6.82 8.67
N PHE A 98 -10.47 7.46 9.36
CA PHE A 98 -9.10 6.97 9.48
C PHE A 98 -9.05 5.63 10.25
N GLU A 99 -9.74 5.52 11.38
CA GLU A 99 -9.87 4.27 12.14
C GLU A 99 -10.52 3.15 11.30
N LEU A 100 -11.51 3.52 10.46
CA LEU A 100 -12.14 2.59 9.52
C LEU A 100 -11.15 2.09 8.47
N GLN A 101 -10.32 2.97 7.89
CA GLN A 101 -9.24 2.56 6.96
C GLN A 101 -8.25 1.61 7.65
N CYS A 102 -7.83 1.92 8.87
CA CYS A 102 -6.93 1.07 9.65
C CYS A 102 -7.54 -0.31 9.94
N TRP A 103 -8.82 -0.36 10.34
CA TRP A 103 -9.55 -1.60 10.57
C TRP A 103 -9.62 -2.46 9.30
N TRP A 104 -10.02 -1.85 8.18
CA TRP A 104 -10.15 -2.52 6.89
C TRP A 104 -8.80 -3.08 6.41
N ALA A 105 -7.77 -2.24 6.32
CA ALA A 105 -6.45 -2.62 5.82
C ALA A 105 -5.77 -3.68 6.71
N SER A 106 -5.78 -3.47 8.03
CA SER A 106 -5.17 -4.42 8.97
C SER A 106 -5.93 -5.73 9.03
N GLY A 107 -7.27 -5.68 8.97
CA GLY A 107 -8.11 -6.87 9.00
C GLY A 107 -7.87 -7.77 7.78
N ILE A 108 -7.79 -7.20 6.58
CA ILE A 108 -7.47 -7.94 5.35
C ILE A 108 -6.06 -8.57 5.46
N PHE A 109 -5.06 -7.79 5.89
CA PHE A 109 -3.70 -8.27 6.02
C PHE A 109 -3.59 -9.41 7.05
N ASP A 110 -4.18 -9.25 8.24
CA ASP A 110 -4.17 -10.26 9.30
C ASP A 110 -4.87 -11.55 8.86
N THR A 111 -5.99 -11.42 8.16
CA THR A 111 -6.74 -12.57 7.64
C THR A 111 -5.95 -13.31 6.57
N LEU A 112 -5.28 -12.59 5.67
CA LEU A 112 -4.39 -13.20 4.67
C LEU A 112 -3.31 -14.05 5.36
N LEU A 113 -2.60 -13.47 6.32
CA LEU A 113 -1.53 -14.18 7.03
C LEU A 113 -2.06 -15.39 7.79
N SER A 114 -3.15 -15.23 8.52
CA SER A 114 -3.75 -16.30 9.31
C SER A 114 -4.23 -17.46 8.44
N LEU A 115 -4.96 -17.19 7.36
CA LEU A 115 -5.46 -18.22 6.47
C LEU A 115 -4.35 -19.01 5.79
N TYR A 116 -3.24 -18.36 5.44
CA TYR A 116 -2.11 -19.02 4.81
C TYR A 116 -1.05 -19.53 5.82
N ASN A 117 -1.33 -19.40 7.12
CA ASN A 117 -0.38 -19.76 8.18
C ASN A 117 1.01 -19.15 7.92
N ALA A 118 1.03 -17.89 7.45
CA ALA A 118 2.26 -17.17 7.19
C ALA A 118 2.74 -16.52 8.49
N GLU A 119 4.02 -16.71 8.80
CA GLU A 119 4.67 -16.10 9.94
C GLU A 119 5.09 -14.66 9.60
N ILE A 120 4.96 -13.75 10.57
CA ILE A 120 5.46 -12.39 10.42
C ILE A 120 6.45 -12.04 11.51
N VAL A 121 7.62 -11.56 11.10
CA VAL A 121 8.67 -11.07 11.99
C VAL A 121 8.91 -9.59 11.70
N VAL A 122 8.76 -8.76 12.71
CA VAL A 122 8.92 -7.30 12.59
C VAL A 122 10.04 -6.84 13.53
N THR A 123 10.99 -6.08 12.99
CA THR A 123 12.10 -5.52 13.74
C THR A 123 12.24 -4.02 13.47
N GLY A 124 12.86 -3.30 14.39
CA GLY A 124 13.18 -1.87 14.25
C GLY A 124 11.99 -0.93 14.31
N LEU A 125 10.77 -1.44 14.56
CA LEU A 125 9.56 -0.60 14.59
C LEU A 125 9.60 0.49 15.67
N GLU A 126 10.27 0.21 16.77
CA GLU A 126 10.51 1.16 17.88
C GLU A 126 11.33 2.39 17.45
N THR A 127 12.17 2.25 16.43
CA THR A 127 12.97 3.36 15.90
C THR A 127 12.12 4.40 15.15
N THR A 128 10.92 4.01 14.72
CA THR A 128 10.01 4.90 13.97
C THR A 128 9.15 5.79 14.87
N GLU A 129 9.22 5.61 16.19
CA GLU A 129 8.55 6.48 17.14
C GLU A 129 9.22 7.85 17.16
N GLY A 130 8.43 8.92 17.13
CA GLY A 130 8.93 10.28 17.15
C GLY A 130 7.86 11.31 16.86
N GLN A 131 8.21 12.57 17.15
CA GLN A 131 7.36 13.72 16.89
C GLN A 131 7.70 14.33 15.53
N GLY A 132 6.78 15.06 14.95
CA GLY A 132 6.93 15.70 13.65
C GLY A 132 6.34 14.89 12.48
N PRO A 133 6.13 15.54 11.34
CA PRO A 133 5.64 14.87 10.15
C PRO A 133 6.68 13.85 9.64
N ALA A 134 6.22 12.80 8.97
CA ALA A 134 7.10 11.77 8.46
C ALA A 134 6.78 11.38 7.01
N ILE A 135 7.80 11.03 6.25
CA ILE A 135 7.64 10.37 4.96
C ILE A 135 8.02 8.90 5.15
N VAL A 136 7.06 8.01 4.91
CA VAL A 136 7.28 6.56 4.96
C VAL A 136 7.65 6.07 3.57
N ILE A 137 8.87 5.60 3.42
CA ILE A 137 9.40 5.05 2.18
C ILE A 137 9.41 3.53 2.29
N SER A 138 8.72 2.86 1.39
CA SER A 138 8.60 1.41 1.40
C SER A 138 8.96 0.80 0.05
N ARG A 139 9.55 -0.38 0.09
CA ARG A 139 9.69 -1.28 -1.05
C ARG A 139 8.30 -1.69 -1.57
N HIS A 140 8.19 -1.98 -2.88
CA HIS A 140 6.92 -2.33 -3.50
C HIS A 140 7.02 -3.59 -4.38
N VAL A 141 6.48 -4.71 -3.94
CA VAL A 141 6.51 -6.01 -4.67
C VAL A 141 5.13 -6.60 -4.92
N SER A 142 4.15 -6.29 -4.05
CA SER A 142 2.80 -6.86 -4.12
C SER A 142 1.73 -5.80 -3.82
N SER A 143 0.45 -6.18 -3.87
CA SER A 143 -0.62 -5.32 -3.37
C SER A 143 -0.72 -5.37 -1.83
N ALA A 144 -0.26 -6.48 -1.23
CA ALA A 144 -0.33 -6.69 0.22
C ALA A 144 0.66 -5.81 0.98
N ASP A 145 1.81 -5.46 0.39
CA ASP A 145 2.81 -4.60 1.04
C ASP A 145 2.33 -3.17 1.30
N SER A 146 1.39 -2.67 0.48
CA SER A 146 0.78 -1.36 0.71
C SER A 146 -0.03 -1.27 2.00
N LEU A 147 -0.39 -2.42 2.60
CA LEU A 147 -1.09 -2.50 3.88
C LEU A 147 -0.13 -2.43 5.09
N ILE A 148 1.17 -2.69 4.89
CA ILE A 148 2.20 -2.68 5.95
C ILE A 148 2.27 -1.33 6.67
N PRO A 149 2.41 -0.18 5.99
CA PRO A 149 2.46 1.12 6.67
C PRO A 149 1.19 1.40 7.48
N THR A 150 0.02 1.04 6.95
CA THR A 150 -1.25 1.22 7.67
C THR A 150 -1.29 0.36 8.93
N LYS A 151 -0.86 -0.89 8.86
CA LYS A 151 -0.90 -1.81 10.01
C LYS A 151 0.09 -1.43 11.10
N PHE A 152 1.35 -1.16 10.74
CA PHE A 152 2.44 -1.02 11.70
C PHE A 152 2.69 0.42 12.12
N ILE A 153 2.44 1.39 11.26
CA ILE A 153 2.61 2.81 11.60
C ILE A 153 1.26 3.44 11.95
N SER A 154 0.28 3.43 11.03
CA SER A 154 -0.99 4.11 11.29
C SER A 154 -1.73 3.54 12.48
N LYS A 155 -2.00 2.23 12.49
CA LYS A 155 -2.82 1.61 13.53
C LYS A 155 -2.10 1.55 14.88
N ARG A 156 -0.81 1.15 14.88
CA ARG A 156 -0.05 0.94 16.12
C ARG A 156 0.36 2.24 16.77
N GLN A 157 0.86 3.22 15.99
CA GLN A 157 1.32 4.51 16.50
C GLN A 157 0.22 5.58 16.50
N LYS A 158 -0.98 5.25 16.03
CA LYS A 158 -2.10 6.20 15.83
C LYS A 158 -1.71 7.41 14.96
N ARG A 159 -0.78 7.21 14.02
CA ARG A 159 -0.29 8.21 13.08
C ARG A 159 -1.06 8.11 11.78
N PRO A 160 -1.90 9.08 11.43
CA PRO A 160 -2.56 9.11 10.13
C PRO A 160 -1.55 9.16 9.00
N LEU A 161 -1.70 8.26 8.03
CA LEU A 161 -0.89 8.23 6.82
C LEU A 161 -1.73 8.61 5.61
N ARG A 162 -1.19 9.49 4.78
CA ARG A 162 -1.76 9.89 3.49
C ARG A 162 -1.13 9.07 2.39
N PHE A 163 -1.93 8.61 1.44
CA PHE A 163 -1.50 7.71 0.38
C PHE A 163 -1.63 8.33 -1.00
N ILE A 164 -0.65 8.04 -1.85
CA ILE A 164 -0.72 8.27 -3.29
C ILE A 164 -1.16 6.96 -3.92
N MET A 165 -2.36 6.92 -4.42
CA MET A 165 -2.99 5.71 -4.97
C MET A 165 -3.23 5.83 -6.46
N LYS A 166 -3.22 4.70 -7.16
CA LYS A 166 -3.59 4.67 -8.57
C LYS A 166 -5.08 4.93 -8.76
N ARG A 167 -5.43 5.64 -9.82
CA ARG A 167 -6.83 5.91 -10.20
C ARG A 167 -7.67 4.65 -10.38
N GLU A 168 -7.07 3.57 -10.87
CA GLU A 168 -7.76 2.29 -11.07
C GLU A 168 -8.29 1.69 -9.76
N LEU A 169 -7.68 2.01 -8.61
CA LEU A 169 -8.16 1.59 -7.30
C LEU A 169 -9.51 2.21 -6.91
N LEU A 170 -9.98 3.22 -7.65
CA LEU A 170 -11.34 3.76 -7.47
C LEU A 170 -12.46 2.77 -7.83
N TRP A 171 -12.14 1.64 -8.46
CA TRP A 171 -13.10 0.55 -8.66
C TRP A 171 -13.32 -0.30 -7.41
N ASP A 172 -12.44 -0.20 -6.42
CA ASP A 172 -12.68 -0.70 -5.08
C ASP A 172 -13.58 0.30 -4.34
N PRO A 173 -14.82 -0.07 -3.97
CA PRO A 173 -15.78 0.90 -3.44
C PRO A 173 -15.41 1.41 -2.05
N CYS A 174 -14.73 0.59 -1.23
CA CYS A 174 -14.25 1.03 0.09
C CYS A 174 -13.15 2.07 -0.05
N LEU A 175 -12.16 1.83 -0.94
CA LEU A 175 -11.11 2.80 -1.26
C LEU A 175 -11.68 4.08 -1.91
N ASP A 176 -12.64 3.96 -2.84
CA ASP A 176 -13.26 5.15 -3.44
C ASP A 176 -14.02 5.99 -2.40
N ILE A 177 -14.81 5.36 -1.53
CA ILE A 177 -15.67 6.09 -0.59
C ILE A 177 -14.87 6.61 0.60
N VAL A 178 -14.10 5.76 1.27
CA VAL A 178 -13.34 6.13 2.48
C VAL A 178 -12.08 6.90 2.10
N GLY A 179 -11.36 6.46 1.04
CA GLY A 179 -10.15 7.13 0.57
C GLY A 179 -10.36 8.59 0.18
N HIS A 180 -11.50 8.93 -0.43
CA HIS A 180 -11.85 10.33 -0.74
C HIS A 180 -12.30 11.16 0.48
N ARG A 181 -12.57 10.55 1.62
CA ARG A 181 -12.89 11.26 2.87
C ARG A 181 -11.65 11.63 3.66
N LEU A 182 -10.56 10.95 3.38
CA LEU A 182 -9.24 11.16 3.94
C LEU A 182 -8.38 11.96 2.96
N PRO A 183 -7.31 12.61 3.41
CA PRO A 183 -6.44 13.41 2.56
C PRO A 183 -5.51 12.55 1.68
N ASN A 184 -6.09 11.54 1.02
CA ASN A 184 -5.41 10.72 0.03
C ASN A 184 -5.53 11.31 -1.36
N VAL A 185 -4.59 10.99 -2.25
CA VAL A 185 -4.62 11.43 -3.65
C VAL A 185 -4.63 10.23 -4.58
N PHE A 186 -5.52 10.30 -5.60
CA PHE A 186 -5.58 9.31 -6.66
C PHE A 186 -4.95 9.89 -7.92
N VAL A 187 -3.90 9.24 -8.45
CA VAL A 187 -3.09 9.72 -9.58
C VAL A 187 -3.34 8.91 -10.85
N ASP A 188 -3.45 9.59 -11.98
CA ASP A 188 -3.30 8.98 -13.29
C ASP A 188 -1.82 9.01 -13.68
N ARG A 189 -1.20 7.83 -13.84
CA ARG A 189 0.24 7.74 -14.15
C ARG A 189 0.60 8.15 -15.57
N LYS A 190 -0.38 8.43 -16.41
CA LYS A 190 -0.16 8.89 -17.78
C LYS A 190 0.22 10.38 -17.84
N ASP A 191 -0.22 11.13 -16.84
CA ASP A 191 0.06 12.57 -16.74
C ASP A 191 1.10 12.82 -15.62
N ARG A 192 2.36 13.08 -16.02
CA ARG A 192 3.47 13.28 -15.08
C ARG A 192 3.41 14.63 -14.36
N ASP A 193 2.94 15.66 -15.05
CA ASP A 193 2.89 17.02 -14.48
C ASP A 193 1.76 17.13 -13.45
N ASP A 194 0.64 16.47 -13.71
CA ASP A 194 -0.46 16.37 -12.76
C ASP A 194 -0.03 15.54 -11.51
N ALA A 195 0.80 14.51 -11.67
CA ALA A 195 1.27 13.71 -10.56
C ALA A 195 2.13 14.48 -9.54
N ILE A 196 2.98 15.39 -9.99
CA ILE A 196 3.81 16.24 -9.12
C ILE A 196 2.93 17.23 -8.35
N SER A 197 2.00 17.90 -9.02
CA SER A 197 1.07 18.83 -8.37
C SER A 197 0.18 18.13 -7.32
N GLN A 198 -0.21 16.89 -7.60
CA GLN A 198 -1.01 16.08 -6.67
C GLN A 198 -0.19 15.60 -5.47
N ILE A 199 1.09 15.27 -5.64
CA ILE A 199 2.02 14.98 -4.54
C ILE A 199 2.14 16.21 -3.62
N GLN A 200 2.27 17.41 -4.19
CA GLN A 200 2.29 18.64 -3.40
C GLN A 200 0.97 18.89 -2.67
N ALA A 201 -0.17 18.53 -3.28
CA ALA A 201 -1.47 18.66 -2.63
C ALA A 201 -1.62 17.78 -1.38
N LEU A 202 -0.92 16.62 -1.32
CA LEU A 202 -0.89 15.76 -0.13
C LEU A 202 -0.28 16.44 1.09
N THR A 203 0.64 17.35 0.87
CA THR A 203 1.37 18.04 1.94
C THR A 203 0.58 19.21 2.55
N HIS A 204 -0.50 19.63 1.87
CA HIS A 204 -1.32 20.73 2.34
C HIS A 204 -1.97 20.40 3.70
N ASN A 205 -1.76 21.28 4.68
CA ASN A 205 -2.22 21.08 6.07
C ASN A 205 -1.78 19.73 6.67
N LEU A 206 -0.59 19.25 6.36
CA LEU A 206 -0.02 18.09 7.02
C LEU A 206 0.28 18.43 8.47
N SER A 207 -0.30 17.69 9.39
CA SER A 207 -0.10 17.84 10.83
C SER A 207 1.22 17.19 11.27
N SER A 208 1.75 17.61 12.41
CA SER A 208 2.99 17.06 12.97
C SER A 208 2.90 15.59 13.35
N ASP A 209 1.69 15.08 13.57
CA ASP A 209 1.42 13.68 13.90
C ASP A 209 1.03 12.82 12.68
N GLU A 210 0.99 13.42 11.48
CA GLU A 210 0.67 12.72 10.24
C GLU A 210 1.94 12.29 9.46
N GLY A 211 1.74 11.45 8.46
CA GLY A 211 2.79 11.07 7.52
C GLY A 211 2.26 10.82 6.11
N ILE A 212 3.20 10.66 5.17
CA ILE A 212 2.90 10.38 3.77
C ILE A 212 3.62 9.10 3.37
N VAL A 213 2.93 8.18 2.68
CA VAL A 213 3.55 6.95 2.17
C VAL A 213 3.98 7.16 0.72
N LEU A 214 5.24 6.85 0.45
CA LEU A 214 5.83 6.87 -0.88
C LEU A 214 6.44 5.51 -1.22
N PHE A 215 6.17 5.03 -2.44
CA PHE A 215 6.86 3.92 -3.06
C PHE A 215 7.75 4.49 -4.18
N PRO A 216 9.04 4.77 -3.91
CA PRO A 216 9.89 5.52 -4.85
C PRO A 216 10.16 4.80 -6.17
N GLU A 217 10.06 3.48 -6.19
CA GLU A 217 10.14 2.68 -7.44
C GLU A 217 9.05 3.07 -8.45
N GLY A 218 7.95 3.64 -7.97
CA GLY A 218 6.81 4.04 -8.79
C GLY A 218 6.04 2.87 -9.40
N THR A 219 6.48 1.63 -9.17
CA THR A 219 5.84 0.40 -9.64
C THR A 219 6.31 -0.78 -8.82
N ARG A 220 5.58 -1.92 -8.88
CA ARG A 220 5.98 -3.15 -8.19
C ARG A 220 7.23 -3.77 -8.84
N PHE A 221 8.14 -4.22 -8.00
CA PHE A 221 9.29 -5.02 -8.42
C PHE A 221 8.82 -6.35 -9.04
N THR A 222 9.41 -6.70 -10.16
CA THR A 222 9.41 -8.04 -10.75
C THR A 222 10.72 -8.21 -11.52
N SER A 223 11.26 -9.44 -11.60
CA SER A 223 12.49 -9.72 -12.36
C SER A 223 12.38 -9.28 -13.83
N LYS A 224 11.20 -9.50 -14.45
CA LYS A 224 10.94 -9.05 -15.83
C LYS A 224 11.05 -7.53 -15.97
N ARG A 225 10.55 -6.77 -14.98
CA ARG A 225 10.60 -5.30 -15.01
C ARG A 225 12.01 -4.79 -14.75
N GLN A 226 12.74 -5.43 -13.86
CA GLN A 226 14.15 -5.12 -13.60
C GLN A 226 14.97 -5.29 -14.88
N SER A 227 14.87 -6.44 -15.57
CA SER A 227 15.53 -6.68 -16.86
C SER A 227 15.16 -5.64 -17.92
N SER A 228 13.86 -5.32 -18.04
CA SER A 228 13.37 -4.32 -19.00
C SER A 228 13.93 -2.90 -18.73
N ILE A 229 14.11 -2.52 -17.44
CA ILE A 229 14.74 -1.24 -17.08
C ILE A 229 16.22 -1.24 -17.50
N ARG A 230 16.98 -2.30 -17.16
CA ARG A 230 18.40 -2.43 -17.54
C ARG A 230 18.60 -2.38 -19.06
N GLU A 231 17.80 -3.12 -19.80
CA GLU A 231 17.82 -3.09 -21.28
C GLU A 231 17.49 -1.70 -21.84
N SER A 232 16.54 -0.99 -21.23
CA SER A 232 16.21 0.37 -21.66
C SER A 232 17.33 1.36 -21.42
N LEU A 233 18.00 1.28 -20.26
CA LEU A 233 19.15 2.11 -19.90
C LEU A 233 20.34 1.82 -20.83
N ALA A 234 20.62 0.55 -21.11
CA ALA A 234 21.68 0.13 -22.04
C ALA A 234 21.43 0.70 -23.44
N ARG A 235 20.20 0.59 -23.96
CA ARG A 235 19.84 1.13 -25.29
C ARG A 235 19.96 2.65 -25.40
N LYS A 236 19.77 3.35 -24.30
CA LYS A 236 19.91 4.82 -24.24
C LYS A 236 21.34 5.29 -23.99
N GLY A 237 22.27 4.38 -23.71
CA GLY A 237 23.65 4.70 -23.35
C GLY A 237 23.80 5.38 -21.98
N GLU A 238 22.81 5.20 -21.08
CA GLU A 238 22.82 5.75 -19.71
C GLU A 238 23.69 4.89 -18.80
N THR A 239 25.02 4.90 -18.99
CA THR A 239 25.97 3.97 -18.39
C THR A 239 25.98 4.01 -16.86
N GLU A 240 25.97 5.19 -16.25
CA GLU A 240 25.97 5.33 -14.78
C GLU A 240 24.66 4.78 -14.17
N ALA A 241 23.52 5.13 -14.77
CA ALA A 241 22.21 4.64 -14.32
C ALA A 241 22.08 3.11 -14.51
N LEU A 242 22.68 2.57 -15.58
CA LEU A 242 22.72 1.13 -15.82
C LEU A 242 23.56 0.43 -14.74
N HIS A 243 24.77 0.93 -14.47
CA HIS A 243 25.64 0.36 -13.45
C HIS A 243 24.97 0.37 -12.07
N TYR A 244 24.31 1.49 -11.71
CA TYR A 244 23.51 1.55 -10.49
C TYR A 244 22.38 0.52 -10.47
N ALA A 245 21.61 0.41 -11.57
CA ALA A 245 20.51 -0.54 -11.68
C ALA A 245 20.97 -2.02 -11.64
N GLU A 246 22.18 -2.31 -12.10
CA GLU A 246 22.81 -3.65 -12.03
C GLU A 246 23.19 -4.03 -10.59
N GLY A 247 23.55 -3.05 -9.76
CA GLY A 247 23.85 -3.24 -8.34
C GLY A 247 22.63 -3.54 -7.47
N LEU A 248 21.40 -3.26 -7.95
CA LEU A 248 20.17 -3.56 -7.22
C LEU A 248 19.65 -4.96 -7.56
N HIS A 249 19.42 -5.80 -6.55
CA HIS A 249 18.99 -7.20 -6.75
C HIS A 249 17.54 -7.45 -6.33
N HIS A 250 17.04 -6.68 -5.37
CA HIS A 250 15.75 -6.89 -4.72
C HIS A 250 14.78 -5.73 -4.90
N THR A 251 15.24 -4.62 -5.50
CA THR A 251 14.46 -3.41 -5.73
C THR A 251 14.65 -2.89 -7.16
N LEU A 252 13.83 -1.92 -7.57
CA LEU A 252 14.02 -1.16 -8.80
C LEU A 252 14.66 0.19 -8.47
N PRO A 253 15.39 0.82 -9.43
CA PRO A 253 15.90 2.17 -9.24
C PRO A 253 14.80 3.15 -8.80
N PRO A 254 15.02 3.96 -7.76
CA PRO A 254 14.03 4.89 -7.27
C PRO A 254 13.86 6.08 -8.22
N ARG A 255 12.68 6.66 -8.23
CA ARG A 255 12.36 7.87 -9.01
C ARG A 255 12.44 9.10 -8.11
N PRO A 256 13.41 9.99 -8.31
CA PRO A 256 13.66 11.07 -7.36
C PRO A 256 12.59 12.16 -7.39
N ALA A 257 11.89 12.39 -8.51
CA ALA A 257 10.98 13.53 -8.67
C ALA A 257 9.89 13.64 -7.58
N GLY A 258 9.23 12.52 -7.24
CA GLY A 258 8.22 12.49 -6.18
C GLY A 258 8.82 12.67 -4.79
N PHE A 259 9.99 12.11 -4.57
CA PHE A 259 10.71 12.21 -3.30
C PHE A 259 11.17 13.64 -3.02
N THR A 260 11.87 14.28 -3.97
CA THR A 260 12.33 15.69 -3.83
C THR A 260 11.15 16.66 -3.72
N ALA A 261 10.06 16.44 -4.47
CA ALA A 261 8.85 17.25 -4.35
C ALA A 261 8.22 17.17 -2.94
N LEU A 262 8.20 15.98 -2.32
CA LEU A 262 7.73 15.81 -0.94
C LEU A 262 8.65 16.52 0.06
N LEU A 263 9.96 16.34 -0.03
CA LEU A 263 10.92 16.98 0.88
C LEU A 263 10.84 18.51 0.83
N ARG A 264 10.68 19.08 -0.37
CA ARG A 264 10.46 20.54 -0.53
C ARG A 264 9.17 21.01 0.14
N SER A 265 8.13 20.20 0.08
CA SER A 265 6.81 20.57 0.58
C SER A 265 6.64 20.34 2.08
N VAL A 266 7.45 19.47 2.67
CA VAL A 266 7.43 19.11 4.10
C VAL A 266 8.84 19.26 4.67
N PRO A 267 9.27 20.50 4.92
CA PRO A 267 10.58 20.73 5.54
C PRO A 267 10.60 20.13 6.96
N ASN A 268 11.77 19.68 7.38
CA ASN A 268 12.00 19.07 8.70
C ASN A 268 11.16 17.81 8.97
N CYS A 269 10.87 17.02 7.95
CA CYS A 269 10.23 15.71 8.12
C CYS A 269 11.28 14.61 8.28
N ASP A 270 10.98 13.64 9.13
CA ASP A 270 11.79 12.43 9.22
C ASP A 270 11.43 11.44 8.11
N LEU A 271 12.40 10.59 7.73
CA LEU A 271 12.12 9.44 6.89
C LEU A 271 11.97 8.19 7.75
N MET A 272 10.94 7.43 7.48
CA MET A 272 10.72 6.08 8.00
C MET A 272 10.85 5.11 6.84
N LEU A 273 11.80 4.22 6.89
CA LEU A 273 12.04 3.24 5.84
C LEU A 273 11.45 1.89 6.24
N CYS A 274 10.89 1.18 5.28
CA CYS A 274 10.27 -0.12 5.46
C CYS A 274 10.80 -1.10 4.42
N ALA A 275 11.77 -1.93 4.80
CA ALA A 275 12.21 -3.08 4.03
C ALA A 275 11.36 -4.30 4.41
N HIS A 276 11.04 -5.12 3.43
CA HIS A 276 10.33 -6.38 3.70
C HIS A 276 10.69 -7.43 2.67
N SER A 277 10.55 -8.70 3.06
CA SER A 277 10.72 -9.89 2.24
C SER A 277 9.64 -10.91 2.55
N GLY A 278 9.37 -11.82 1.60
CA GLY A 278 8.38 -12.88 1.72
C GLY A 278 7.02 -12.55 1.08
N LEU A 279 6.75 -11.29 0.72
CA LEU A 279 5.52 -10.89 -0.01
C LEU A 279 5.66 -10.94 -1.53
N GLU A 280 6.82 -11.27 -2.07
CA GLU A 280 7.08 -11.46 -3.50
C GLU A 280 6.19 -12.55 -4.09
N VAL A 281 5.86 -13.55 -3.27
CA VAL A 281 4.97 -14.64 -3.64
C VAL A 281 3.50 -14.20 -3.80
N VAL A 282 3.13 -12.98 -3.41
CA VAL A 282 1.77 -12.43 -3.51
C VAL A 282 1.71 -11.39 -4.64
N HIS A 283 2.31 -11.70 -5.78
CA HIS A 283 2.34 -10.77 -6.92
C HIS A 283 1.00 -10.70 -7.68
N ASP A 284 0.23 -11.79 -7.67
CA ASP A 284 -1.10 -11.87 -8.28
C ASP A 284 -2.00 -12.92 -7.59
N ILE A 285 -3.22 -13.07 -8.11
CA ILE A 285 -4.21 -14.03 -7.59
C ILE A 285 -3.76 -15.48 -7.80
N SER A 286 -3.03 -15.78 -8.87
CA SER A 286 -2.57 -17.13 -9.17
C SER A 286 -1.60 -17.64 -8.11
N ALA A 287 -0.78 -16.77 -7.57
CA ALA A 287 0.16 -17.06 -6.49
C ALA A 287 -0.54 -17.46 -5.17
N LEU A 288 -1.69 -16.88 -4.88
CA LEU A 288 -2.51 -17.31 -3.73
C LEU A 288 -3.12 -18.69 -3.95
N LEU A 289 -3.55 -18.97 -5.19
CA LEU A 289 -4.11 -20.28 -5.56
C LEU A 289 -3.06 -21.38 -5.61
N SER A 290 -1.80 -21.08 -5.96
CA SER A 290 -0.70 -22.06 -5.97
C SER A 290 -0.30 -22.51 -4.55
N GLY A 291 -0.65 -21.71 -3.53
CA GLY A 291 -0.29 -21.98 -2.14
C GLY A 291 1.15 -21.62 -1.78
N GLU A 292 1.82 -20.82 -2.60
CA GLU A 292 3.20 -20.38 -2.35
C GLU A 292 3.35 -19.60 -1.05
N LEU A 293 2.28 -18.90 -0.62
CA LEU A 293 2.27 -18.16 0.66
C LEU A 293 2.14 -19.07 1.89
N VAL A 294 1.70 -20.34 1.73
CA VAL A 294 1.43 -21.23 2.87
C VAL A 294 2.71 -21.53 3.66
N GLY A 295 2.71 -21.14 4.93
CA GLY A 295 3.83 -21.35 5.85
C GLY A 295 5.04 -20.47 5.56
N LYS A 296 4.91 -19.42 4.73
CA LYS A 296 6.01 -18.49 4.45
C LYS A 296 6.28 -17.58 5.64
N LYS A 297 7.56 -17.27 5.84
CA LYS A 297 8.02 -16.23 6.75
C LYS A 297 8.07 -14.90 5.99
N ILE A 298 7.40 -13.91 6.55
CA ILE A 298 7.43 -12.51 6.08
C ILE A 298 8.24 -11.72 7.08
N SER A 299 9.36 -11.18 6.65
CA SER A 299 10.25 -10.39 7.47
C SER A 299 10.09 -8.92 7.11
N ILE A 300 9.94 -8.06 8.11
CA ILE A 300 9.79 -6.61 7.94
C ILE A 300 10.78 -5.92 8.86
N HIS A 301 11.51 -4.95 8.34
CA HIS A 301 12.42 -4.12 9.10
C HIS A 301 12.13 -2.65 8.87
N PHE A 302 11.98 -1.92 9.98
CA PHE A 302 11.80 -0.47 9.97
C PHE A 302 13.04 0.22 10.51
N TRP A 303 13.36 1.38 9.96
CA TRP A 303 14.33 2.30 10.56
C TRP A 303 13.97 3.74 10.22
N ARG A 304 14.49 4.68 11.00
CA ARG A 304 14.24 6.11 10.86
C ARG A 304 15.53 6.84 10.51
N ILE A 305 15.42 7.82 9.64
CA ILE A 305 16.45 8.81 9.37
C ILE A 305 15.88 10.16 9.81
N PRO A 306 16.53 10.83 10.79
CA PRO A 306 16.09 12.14 11.27
C PRO A 306 16.20 13.22 10.20
N ALA A 307 15.33 14.20 10.23
CA ALA A 307 15.29 15.33 9.28
C ALA A 307 16.64 16.04 9.14
N LYS A 308 17.40 16.17 10.24
CA LYS A 308 18.73 16.81 10.26
C LYS A 308 19.79 16.12 9.40
N ASP A 309 19.59 14.83 9.11
CA ASP A 309 20.51 13.99 8.34
C ASP A 309 20.13 13.94 6.85
N ILE A 310 19.05 14.62 6.46
CA ILE A 310 18.56 14.69 5.09
C ILE A 310 19.19 15.90 4.38
N PRO A 311 19.81 15.73 3.18
CA PRO A 311 20.33 16.84 2.40
C PRO A 311 19.24 17.86 2.05
N ILE A 312 19.61 19.15 2.02
CA ILE A 312 18.68 20.24 1.69
C ILE A 312 18.58 20.45 0.18
N GLU A 313 19.73 20.37 -0.51
CA GLU A 313 19.84 20.63 -1.94
C GLU A 313 19.22 19.49 -2.78
N ASP A 314 18.44 19.83 -3.80
CA ASP A 314 17.74 18.86 -4.62
C ASP A 314 18.64 17.84 -5.31
N GLU A 315 19.78 18.28 -5.84
CA GLU A 315 20.72 17.36 -6.49
C GLU A 315 21.39 16.43 -5.48
N ALA A 316 21.73 16.95 -4.30
CA ALA A 316 22.19 16.12 -3.20
C ALA A 316 21.14 15.10 -2.74
N GLN A 317 19.87 15.50 -2.70
CA GLN A 317 18.75 14.59 -2.36
C GLN A 317 18.60 13.45 -3.36
N LYS A 318 18.84 13.69 -4.65
CA LYS A 318 18.78 12.63 -5.69
C LYS A 318 19.89 11.59 -5.51
N VAL A 319 21.12 12.05 -5.28
CA VAL A 319 22.26 11.16 -5.04
C VAL A 319 22.03 10.37 -3.75
N TRP A 320 21.66 11.05 -2.69
CA TRP A 320 21.40 10.47 -1.39
C TRP A 320 20.22 9.45 -1.42
N LEU A 321 19.18 9.70 -2.22
CA LEU A 321 18.11 8.72 -2.42
C LEU A 321 18.64 7.39 -2.98
N ASN A 322 19.58 7.44 -3.90
CA ASN A 322 20.21 6.24 -4.44
C ASN A 322 21.00 5.49 -3.37
N GLU A 323 21.72 6.20 -2.48
CA GLU A 323 22.47 5.62 -1.38
C GLU A 323 21.57 4.90 -0.37
N ILE A 324 20.52 5.59 0.11
CA ILE A 324 19.56 4.98 1.04
C ILE A 324 18.80 3.84 0.38
N TRP A 325 18.58 3.90 -0.93
CA TRP A 325 17.89 2.86 -1.65
C TRP A 325 18.78 1.62 -1.88
N SER A 326 20.08 1.81 -2.08
CA SER A 326 21.05 0.71 -2.05
C SER A 326 21.08 0.03 -0.68
N SER A 327 21.01 0.80 0.41
CA SER A 327 20.89 0.25 1.76
C SER A 327 19.56 -0.51 1.97
N MET A 328 18.47 -0.03 1.35
CA MET A 328 17.17 -0.73 1.31
C MET A 328 17.32 -2.09 0.60
N ASP A 329 17.96 -2.12 -0.57
CA ASP A 329 18.17 -3.34 -1.36
C ASP A 329 18.98 -4.39 -0.58
N LEU A 330 20.07 -3.97 0.04
CA LEU A 330 20.90 -4.82 0.92
C LEU A 330 20.09 -5.38 2.09
N LYS A 331 19.30 -4.52 2.77
CA LYS A 331 18.46 -4.94 3.89
C LYS A 331 17.43 -5.98 3.47
N VAL A 332 16.83 -5.82 2.30
CA VAL A 332 15.91 -6.83 1.74
C VAL A 332 16.64 -8.15 1.49
N GLY A 333 17.85 -8.11 0.97
CA GLY A 333 18.70 -9.30 0.80
C GLY A 333 18.93 -10.04 2.11
N GLU A 334 19.29 -9.32 3.18
CA GLU A 334 19.46 -9.89 4.53
C GLU A 334 18.17 -10.56 5.04
N LEU A 335 17.04 -9.88 4.86
CA LEU A 335 15.71 -10.40 5.29
C LEU A 335 15.26 -11.62 4.48
N SER A 336 15.80 -11.80 3.27
CA SER A 336 15.44 -12.92 2.38
C SER A 336 16.25 -14.18 2.65
N THR A 337 17.36 -14.06 3.36
CA THR A 337 18.21 -15.20 3.71
C THR A 337 17.53 -15.98 4.85
N PRO A 338 17.35 -17.31 4.71
CA PRO A 338 16.83 -18.13 5.81
C PRO A 338 17.77 -18.05 7.01
N SER A 339 17.25 -17.63 8.16
CA SER A 339 17.96 -17.69 9.46
C SER A 339 17.92 -19.07 10.01
#